data_86da88b42a7e85b5867e68599b6b79cd
#
_entry.id   86da88b42a7e85b5867e68599b6b79cd
#
_cell.length_a   1.000
_cell.length_b   1.000
_cell.length_c   1.000
_cell.angle_alpha   90.00
_cell.angle_beta   90.00
_cell.angle_gamma   90.00
#
_symmetry.space_group_name_H-M   'P 1'
#
loop_
_entity.id
_entity.type
_entity.pdbx_description
1 polymer ?
#
loop_
_entity_poly.entity_id
_entity_poly.type
_entity_poly.pdbx_seq_one_letter_code
_entity_poly.pdbx_strand_id
1 'polypeptide(L)'
;MKYATKAWNAIILAIVLILAGCDEDTGSLGVYPQQDDITTSSDFVNVLSSDFVNNVVPAGSTTCYLGKVLDPETNQAITATFAAQFHTFENYTFPAKENIVANKETGFLCDSIELRLFIKDTFGDKNNPMKVEVWPLSMSEDKLLNEAAELYPNTDLWQYVDDSNGPIATKVFTATDYALSDAQRADGNYSDNIRIVLPREIGESIMQKFYSDPNNFRDSYSFIRNVCPGFLFRTVSGTGTMVNLEVCTMNLIFKYKNDKSNDTELQGLCRFAATPEVIQSTQFENSDVDQLIGNEEYTMLKTPAGICTELILPINDIYKGHEKDSISRASLTLTRINNRDTELDVSYAFGIPKNLLLVRKKDFKNFFKNNQVSDSQKSYTTQFNETYNCYTFDNLSRLISYCQHEKQAGIEALGPIEDAEKVWEAANPDWNHVLLVPVTVASATDSYGTTTQVSVNQDLSLCSTKLVRGTETSPIKMQVIYSRFAGQQ
;
A
#
# COMPACT_ATOMS: atom_id res chain seq x y z
N MET A 1 46.60 -12.84 59.34
CA MET A 1 47.31 -11.83 58.53
C MET A 1 48.38 -12.38 57.60
N LYS A 2 48.98 -13.57 57.80
CA LYS A 2 50.02 -14.12 56.87
C LYS A 2 49.49 -14.69 55.51
N TYR A 3 48.20 -14.93 55.38
CA TYR A 3 47.63 -15.46 54.10
C TYR A 3 47.10 -14.34 53.17
N ALA A 4 46.71 -13.20 53.74
CA ALA A 4 46.22 -12.07 52.94
C ALA A 4 47.34 -11.38 52.15
N THR A 5 48.54 -11.29 52.74
CA THR A 5 49.73 -10.71 52.06
C THR A 5 50.27 -11.61 50.93
N LYS A 6 50.13 -12.94 51.06
CA LYS A 6 50.52 -13.84 49.96
C LYS A 6 49.57 -13.83 48.76
N ALA A 7 48.28 -13.69 49.04
CA ALA A 7 47.28 -13.52 47.98
C ALA A 7 47.42 -12.20 47.19
N TRP A 8 47.75 -11.11 47.92
CA TRP A 8 47.96 -9.83 47.24
C TRP A 8 49.22 -9.74 46.43
N ASN A 9 50.32 -10.38 46.91
CA ASN A 9 51.55 -10.49 46.10
C ASN A 9 51.39 -11.39 44.86
N ALA A 10 50.51 -12.40 44.91
CA ALA A 10 50.17 -13.22 43.75
C ALA A 10 49.33 -12.46 42.72
N ILE A 11 48.44 -11.61 43.17
CA ILE A 11 47.62 -10.76 42.31
C ILE A 11 48.46 -9.66 41.63
N ILE A 12 49.41 -9.05 42.40
CA ILE A 12 50.32 -8.06 41.80
C ILE A 12 51.27 -8.70 40.80
N LEU A 13 51.75 -9.91 41.06
CA LEU A 13 52.61 -10.66 40.11
C LEU A 13 51.82 -11.06 38.84
N ALA A 14 50.53 -11.41 38.95
CA ALA A 14 49.65 -11.72 37.81
C ALA A 14 49.38 -10.47 36.95
N ILE A 15 49.20 -9.30 37.61
CA ILE A 15 48.98 -8.03 36.89
C ILE A 15 50.25 -7.59 36.15
N VAL A 16 51.40 -7.77 36.72
CA VAL A 16 52.69 -7.46 36.07
C VAL A 16 53.00 -8.41 34.90
N LEU A 17 52.55 -9.64 34.95
CA LEU A 17 52.71 -10.60 33.82
C LEU A 17 51.74 -10.30 32.66
N ILE A 18 50.58 -9.66 32.94
CA ILE A 18 49.62 -9.22 31.91
C ILE A 18 50.14 -7.96 31.20
N LEU A 19 50.92 -7.11 31.85
CA LEU A 19 51.48 -5.89 31.28
C LEU A 19 52.79 -6.10 30.49
N ALA A 20 53.41 -7.28 30.62
CA ALA A 20 54.64 -7.64 29.87
C ALA A 20 54.38 -8.44 28.57
N GLY A 21 53.10 -8.62 28.21
CA GLY A 21 52.68 -9.39 27.05
C GLY A 21 52.38 -8.59 25.79
N CYS A 22 52.81 -7.32 25.71
CA CYS A 22 52.84 -6.59 24.43
C CYS A 22 54.26 -6.63 23.90
N ASP A 23 54.64 -7.78 23.32
CA ASP A 23 55.85 -7.86 22.55
C ASP A 23 55.56 -7.47 21.09
N GLU A 24 56.21 -6.40 20.65
CA GLU A 24 56.12 -5.84 19.31
C GLU A 24 56.88 -6.67 18.24
N ASP A 25 57.11 -7.95 18.48
CA ASP A 25 57.92 -8.80 17.60
C ASP A 25 57.10 -9.83 16.78
N THR A 26 56.02 -9.38 16.14
CA THR A 26 55.47 -10.11 14.98
C THR A 26 56.06 -9.62 13.64
N GLY A 27 57.04 -8.73 13.68
CA GLY A 27 57.74 -8.16 12.52
C GLY A 27 58.76 -9.05 11.84
N SER A 28 59.03 -10.28 12.37
CA SER A 28 60.14 -11.11 11.83
C SER A 28 59.70 -12.31 10.99
N LEU A 29 58.42 -12.46 10.66
CA LEU A 29 57.96 -13.55 9.78
C LEU A 29 57.83 -13.16 8.30
N GLY A 30 58.41 -12.03 7.86
CA GLY A 30 58.55 -11.71 6.43
C GLY A 30 57.22 -11.61 5.62
N VAL A 31 56.09 -11.61 6.28
CA VAL A 31 54.81 -11.26 5.71
C VAL A 31 54.42 -9.89 6.24
N TYR A 32 54.97 -8.86 5.64
CA TYR A 32 54.30 -7.55 5.73
C TYR A 32 52.92 -7.78 5.13
N PRO A 33 51.77 -7.53 5.85
CA PRO A 33 50.55 -7.29 5.17
C PRO A 33 50.86 -6.12 4.24
N GLN A 34 50.75 -6.31 2.92
CA GLN A 34 50.71 -5.17 2.02
C GLN A 34 49.65 -4.26 2.66
N GLN A 35 50.11 -3.10 3.12
CA GLN A 35 49.19 -2.05 3.53
C GLN A 35 48.42 -1.76 2.27
N ASP A 36 47.21 -2.31 2.18
CA ASP A 36 46.25 -1.90 1.14
C ASP A 36 45.98 -0.43 1.40
N ASP A 37 46.77 0.45 0.80
CA ASP A 37 46.59 1.85 0.85
C ASP A 37 45.25 2.18 0.13
N ILE A 38 44.18 2.18 0.90
CA ILE A 38 42.87 2.60 0.45
C ILE A 38 42.79 4.11 0.63
N THR A 39 42.76 4.85 -0.47
CA THR A 39 42.44 6.27 -0.43
C THR A 39 40.93 6.46 -0.57
N THR A 40 40.36 7.31 0.28
CA THR A 40 38.94 7.66 0.21
C THR A 40 38.78 9.12 -0.17
N SER A 41 37.81 9.40 -1.02
CA SER A 41 37.39 10.75 -1.37
C SER A 41 35.86 10.86 -1.28
N SER A 42 35.35 12.07 -1.17
CA SER A 42 33.90 12.28 -1.18
C SER A 42 33.54 13.48 -2.07
N ASP A 43 32.42 13.38 -2.75
CA ASP A 43 31.89 14.45 -3.58
C ASP A 43 30.37 14.58 -3.40
N PHE A 44 29.81 15.70 -3.84
CA PHE A 44 28.40 15.97 -3.89
C PHE A 44 27.94 16.11 -5.32
N VAL A 45 27.01 15.25 -5.72
CA VAL A 45 26.42 15.27 -7.06
C VAL A 45 24.98 15.78 -7.01
N ASN A 46 24.49 16.28 -8.13
CA ASN A 46 23.20 16.93 -8.26
C ASN A 46 22.13 15.96 -8.69
N VAL A 47 21.09 15.78 -7.87
CA VAL A 47 19.91 14.98 -8.20
C VAL A 47 18.76 15.91 -8.55
N LEU A 48 18.14 15.69 -9.70
CA LEU A 48 16.95 16.40 -10.15
C LEU A 48 15.69 15.60 -9.77
N SER A 49 14.57 16.32 -9.57
CA SER A 49 13.29 15.67 -9.28
C SER A 49 12.14 16.27 -10.06
N SER A 50 11.13 15.45 -10.32
CA SER A 50 9.88 15.83 -10.97
C SER A 50 8.69 15.08 -10.35
N ASP A 51 7.48 15.51 -10.68
CA ASP A 51 6.28 14.82 -10.27
C ASP A 51 5.96 13.68 -11.23
N PHE A 52 5.52 12.56 -10.67
CA PHE A 52 5.05 11.40 -11.43
C PHE A 52 3.64 11.03 -11.00
N VAL A 53 2.69 11.11 -11.94
CA VAL A 53 1.30 10.69 -11.66
C VAL A 53 1.22 9.17 -11.67
N ASN A 54 0.88 8.61 -10.51
CA ASN A 54 0.84 7.17 -10.30
C ASN A 54 -0.54 6.60 -10.63
N ASN A 55 -0.71 6.08 -11.84
CA ASN A 55 -1.97 5.49 -12.32
C ASN A 55 -1.87 3.98 -12.61
N VAL A 56 -0.75 3.33 -12.27
CA VAL A 56 -0.42 2.00 -12.83
C VAL A 56 -0.05 0.93 -11.80
N VAL A 57 -0.28 1.16 -10.50
CA VAL A 57 -0.01 0.14 -9.47
C VAL A 57 -1.28 -0.63 -9.15
N PRO A 58 -1.27 -1.98 -9.23
CA PRO A 58 -2.43 -2.79 -8.88
C PRO A 58 -2.95 -2.46 -7.47
N ALA A 59 -4.25 -2.24 -7.37
CA ALA A 59 -4.95 -1.91 -6.13
C ALA A 59 -5.62 -3.12 -5.49
N GLY A 60 -5.10 -4.32 -5.68
CA GLY A 60 -5.57 -5.51 -4.99
C GLY A 60 -5.46 -5.31 -3.48
N SER A 61 -6.53 -4.88 -2.85
CA SER A 61 -6.59 -4.60 -1.42
C SER A 61 -7.89 -5.12 -0.85
N THR A 62 -7.79 -5.75 0.32
CA THR A 62 -8.95 -6.10 1.15
C THR A 62 -9.50 -4.90 1.91
N THR A 63 -8.85 -3.74 1.79
CA THR A 63 -9.26 -2.51 2.46
C THR A 63 -10.08 -1.66 1.48
N CYS A 64 -11.35 -1.46 1.78
CA CYS A 64 -12.25 -0.64 0.99
C CYS A 64 -12.48 0.72 1.65
N TYR A 65 -12.62 1.75 0.81
CA TYR A 65 -12.94 3.11 1.27
C TYR A 65 -14.25 3.58 0.64
N LEU A 66 -15.00 4.35 1.40
CA LEU A 66 -16.25 4.99 0.93
C LEU A 66 -16.32 6.40 1.50
N GLY A 67 -16.60 7.37 0.67
CA GLY A 67 -16.78 8.76 1.11
C GLY A 67 -16.10 9.77 0.22
N LYS A 68 -16.08 11.01 0.72
CA LYS A 68 -15.44 12.14 0.04
C LYS A 68 -14.86 13.08 1.08
N VAL A 69 -13.60 13.44 0.92
CA VAL A 69 -12.88 14.36 1.79
C VAL A 69 -12.16 15.43 0.97
N LEU A 70 -11.90 16.55 1.59
CA LEU A 70 -11.10 17.62 1.04
C LEU A 70 -9.73 17.59 1.73
N ASP A 71 -8.67 17.63 0.95
CA ASP A 71 -7.33 17.84 1.44
C ASP A 71 -7.17 19.33 1.82
N PRO A 72 -7.00 19.67 3.10
CA PRO A 72 -6.98 21.06 3.52
C PRO A 72 -5.74 21.83 3.03
N GLU A 73 -4.67 21.13 2.69
CA GLU A 73 -3.44 21.77 2.19
C GLU A 73 -3.51 22.11 0.70
N THR A 74 -4.20 21.29 -0.09
CA THR A 74 -4.26 21.43 -1.54
C THR A 74 -5.62 21.89 -2.05
N ASN A 75 -6.64 21.87 -1.18
CA ASN A 75 -8.05 22.12 -1.51
C ASN A 75 -8.60 21.16 -2.59
N GLN A 76 -7.97 19.99 -2.75
CA GLN A 76 -8.38 18.96 -3.70
C GLN A 76 -9.25 17.91 -3.02
N ALA A 77 -10.32 17.52 -3.68
CA ALA A 77 -11.21 16.49 -3.17
C ALA A 77 -10.70 15.09 -3.58
N ILE A 78 -10.82 14.13 -2.65
CA ILE A 78 -10.69 12.71 -2.93
C ILE A 78 -12.04 12.06 -2.71
N THR A 79 -12.55 11.36 -3.72
CA THR A 79 -13.79 10.58 -3.64
C THR A 79 -13.44 9.09 -3.76
N ALA A 80 -13.99 8.27 -2.87
CA ALA A 80 -13.85 6.82 -2.91
C ALA A 80 -15.16 6.16 -3.29
N THR A 81 -15.09 5.25 -4.23
CA THR A 81 -16.15 4.34 -4.70
C THR A 81 -15.58 2.93 -4.65
N PHE A 82 -16.30 1.94 -4.12
CA PHE A 82 -15.77 0.58 -4.09
C PHE A 82 -16.75 -0.45 -4.64
N ALA A 83 -16.16 -1.53 -5.16
CA ALA A 83 -16.88 -2.73 -5.56
C ALA A 83 -16.50 -3.90 -4.65
N ALA A 84 -17.48 -4.72 -4.30
CA ALA A 84 -17.27 -5.92 -3.51
C ALA A 84 -18.11 -7.09 -4.05
N GLN A 85 -17.45 -8.24 -4.20
CA GLN A 85 -18.07 -9.53 -4.41
C GLN A 85 -18.22 -10.24 -3.05
N PHE A 86 -18.98 -11.32 -3.02
CA PHE A 86 -19.27 -12.02 -1.77
C PHE A 86 -18.83 -13.48 -1.85
N HIS A 87 -18.12 -13.89 -0.82
CA HIS A 87 -17.71 -15.27 -0.60
C HIS A 87 -18.89 -16.09 -0.04
N THR A 88 -19.03 -17.31 -0.50
CA THR A 88 -19.87 -18.35 0.09
C THR A 88 -19.02 -19.53 0.53
N PHE A 89 -19.41 -20.19 1.61
CA PHE A 89 -18.78 -21.46 2.00
C PHE A 89 -18.99 -22.52 0.93
N GLU A 90 -18.01 -23.42 0.80
CA GLU A 90 -18.13 -24.54 -0.11
C GLU A 90 -19.36 -25.38 0.22
N ASN A 91 -20.15 -25.72 -0.81
CA ASN A 91 -21.37 -26.51 -0.71
C ASN A 91 -22.37 -25.97 0.34
N TYR A 92 -22.51 -24.62 0.38
CA TYR A 92 -23.48 -23.98 1.28
C TYR A 92 -24.89 -24.52 1.01
N THR A 93 -25.68 -24.77 2.08
CA THR A 93 -27.05 -25.27 1.97
C THR A 93 -28.01 -24.45 2.82
N PHE A 94 -29.20 -24.14 2.25
CA PHE A 94 -30.35 -23.68 3.01
C PHE A 94 -31.12 -24.90 3.59
N PRO A 95 -32.00 -24.71 4.59
CA PRO A 95 -32.95 -25.73 4.99
C PRO A 95 -33.79 -26.23 3.80
N ALA A 96 -34.35 -27.42 3.88
CA ALA A 96 -35.24 -27.93 2.84
C ALA A 96 -36.39 -26.96 2.56
N LYS A 97 -36.79 -26.80 1.30
CA LYS A 97 -37.76 -25.78 0.86
C LYS A 97 -39.07 -25.84 1.60
N GLU A 98 -39.55 -27.06 1.88
CA GLU A 98 -40.77 -27.36 2.63
C GLU A 98 -40.72 -26.89 4.09
N ASN A 99 -39.53 -26.72 4.62
CA ASN A 99 -39.30 -26.23 5.98
C ASN A 99 -39.22 -24.69 6.05
N ILE A 100 -39.13 -24.02 4.94
CA ILE A 100 -39.10 -22.52 4.89
C ILE A 100 -40.50 -22.00 5.11
N VAL A 101 -40.65 -21.03 5.98
CA VAL A 101 -41.90 -20.33 6.23
C VAL A 101 -41.96 -19.11 5.36
N ALA A 102 -42.76 -19.15 4.30
CA ALA A 102 -42.93 -17.99 3.43
C ALA A 102 -43.52 -16.79 4.18
N ASN A 103 -43.07 -15.60 3.82
CA ASN A 103 -43.59 -14.35 4.35
C ASN A 103 -45.08 -14.22 3.99
N LYS A 104 -45.95 -13.97 4.98
CA LYS A 104 -47.40 -13.95 4.81
C LYS A 104 -47.93 -12.83 3.91
N GLU A 105 -47.17 -11.73 3.80
CA GLU A 105 -47.58 -10.56 3.01
C GLU A 105 -47.16 -10.67 1.54
N THR A 106 -45.97 -11.18 1.31
CA THR A 106 -45.36 -11.20 -0.04
C THR A 106 -45.35 -12.60 -0.67
N GLY A 107 -45.48 -13.65 0.14
CA GLY A 107 -45.29 -15.04 -0.30
C GLY A 107 -43.82 -15.39 -0.55
N PHE A 108 -42.88 -14.51 -0.29
CA PHE A 108 -41.45 -14.72 -0.50
C PHE A 108 -40.84 -15.63 0.56
N LEU A 109 -39.81 -16.39 0.18
CA LEU A 109 -39.05 -17.25 1.10
C LEU A 109 -38.11 -16.38 1.98
N CYS A 110 -37.73 -15.20 1.48
CA CYS A 110 -36.89 -14.24 2.16
C CYS A 110 -37.73 -13.24 2.97
N ASP A 111 -37.45 -13.05 4.25
CA ASP A 111 -38.06 -12.01 5.07
C ASP A 111 -37.42 -10.63 4.84
N SER A 112 -36.11 -10.58 4.81
CA SER A 112 -35.35 -9.36 4.53
C SER A 112 -33.92 -9.67 4.08
N ILE A 113 -33.35 -8.71 3.38
CA ILE A 113 -31.94 -8.75 2.98
C ILE A 113 -31.31 -7.37 3.23
N GLU A 114 -30.10 -7.35 3.76
CA GLU A 114 -29.38 -6.12 4.08
C GLU A 114 -27.88 -6.26 3.86
N LEU A 115 -27.25 -5.15 3.54
CA LEU A 115 -25.80 -5.02 3.55
C LEU A 115 -25.37 -4.36 4.86
N ARG A 116 -24.25 -4.84 5.40
CA ARG A 116 -23.55 -4.25 6.54
C ARG A 116 -22.13 -3.92 6.12
N LEU A 117 -21.79 -2.63 6.16
CA LEU A 117 -20.45 -2.13 5.90
C LEU A 117 -19.81 -1.83 7.25
N PHE A 118 -18.97 -2.71 7.75
CA PHE A 118 -18.32 -2.54 9.06
C PHE A 118 -17.15 -1.57 8.92
N ILE A 119 -17.17 -0.53 9.76
CA ILE A 119 -16.20 0.57 9.73
C ILE A 119 -15.03 0.18 10.64
N LYS A 120 -13.82 0.16 10.06
CA LYS A 120 -12.57 0.00 10.79
C LYS A 120 -12.08 1.33 11.35
N ASP A 121 -12.12 2.36 10.51
CA ASP A 121 -11.64 3.69 10.83
C ASP A 121 -12.37 4.76 10.01
N THR A 122 -12.31 6.00 10.47
CA THR A 122 -12.95 7.14 9.82
C THR A 122 -12.00 8.32 9.80
N PHE A 123 -11.81 8.90 8.63
CA PHE A 123 -11.15 10.18 8.45
C PHE A 123 -12.20 11.28 8.29
N GLY A 124 -11.97 12.44 8.92
CA GLY A 124 -12.87 13.58 8.87
C GLY A 124 -13.94 13.54 9.97
N ASP A 125 -15.05 14.27 9.79
CA ASP A 125 -16.11 14.38 10.78
C ASP A 125 -17.06 13.18 10.71
N LYS A 126 -17.06 12.36 11.77
CA LYS A 126 -17.95 11.19 11.90
C LYS A 126 -19.45 11.53 11.85
N ASN A 127 -19.80 12.79 12.09
CA ASN A 127 -21.18 13.27 12.14
C ASN A 127 -21.67 13.85 10.81
N ASN A 128 -20.78 13.98 9.84
CA ASN A 128 -21.11 14.52 8.54
C ASN A 128 -22.03 13.55 7.76
N PRO A 129 -23.20 14.01 7.27
CA PRO A 129 -24.08 13.15 6.50
C PRO A 129 -23.54 12.92 5.09
N MET A 130 -23.38 11.65 4.76
CA MET A 130 -22.97 11.16 3.45
C MET A 130 -24.11 10.40 2.81
N LYS A 131 -24.17 10.40 1.47
CA LYS A 131 -25.14 9.62 0.71
C LYS A 131 -24.44 8.63 -0.20
N VAL A 132 -24.81 7.37 -0.06
CA VAL A 132 -24.31 6.25 -0.91
C VAL A 132 -25.45 5.67 -1.74
N GLU A 133 -25.16 5.33 -2.98
CA GLU A 133 -25.95 4.49 -3.83
C GLU A 133 -25.30 3.11 -3.96
N VAL A 134 -26.14 2.08 -4.03
CA VAL A 134 -25.74 0.70 -4.24
C VAL A 134 -26.21 0.26 -5.63
N TRP A 135 -25.28 -0.17 -6.45
CA TRP A 135 -25.54 -0.59 -7.82
C TRP A 135 -25.15 -2.07 -7.98
N PRO A 136 -25.95 -2.88 -8.68
CA PRO A 136 -25.58 -4.26 -8.94
C PRO A 136 -24.40 -4.32 -9.92
N LEU A 137 -23.46 -5.23 -9.68
CA LEU A 137 -22.47 -5.58 -10.70
C LEU A 137 -23.12 -6.43 -11.79
N SER A 138 -22.56 -6.39 -12.99
CA SER A 138 -23.10 -7.11 -14.14
C SER A 138 -22.76 -8.59 -14.09
N MET A 139 -23.72 -9.43 -14.53
CA MET A 139 -23.54 -10.86 -14.78
C MET A 139 -23.20 -11.15 -16.25
N SER A 140 -23.22 -10.13 -17.14
CA SER A 140 -22.86 -10.31 -18.55
C SER A 140 -21.38 -10.60 -18.69
N GLU A 141 -21.01 -11.58 -19.51
CA GLU A 141 -19.61 -12.01 -19.67
C GLU A 141 -18.65 -10.86 -20.07
N ASP A 142 -19.13 -9.90 -20.86
CA ASP A 142 -18.38 -8.74 -21.34
C ASP A 142 -18.15 -7.68 -20.25
N LYS A 143 -18.98 -7.66 -19.20
CA LYS A 143 -18.90 -6.71 -18.06
C LYS A 143 -18.66 -7.39 -16.72
N LEU A 144 -18.47 -8.70 -16.67
CA LEU A 144 -18.27 -9.42 -15.44
C LEU A 144 -16.94 -9.05 -14.79
N LEU A 145 -16.99 -8.58 -13.55
CA LEU A 145 -15.79 -8.40 -12.74
C LEU A 145 -15.23 -9.78 -12.36
N ASN A 146 -14.06 -10.13 -12.88
CA ASN A 146 -13.42 -11.43 -12.70
C ASN A 146 -11.91 -11.30 -12.43
N GLU A 147 -11.26 -12.43 -12.21
CA GLU A 147 -9.85 -12.51 -11.82
C GLU A 147 -8.87 -11.98 -12.90
N ALA A 148 -9.34 -11.83 -14.15
CA ALA A 148 -8.53 -11.25 -15.23
C ALA A 148 -8.55 -9.72 -15.22
N ALA A 149 -9.41 -9.09 -14.40
CA ALA A 149 -9.48 -7.65 -14.29
C ALA A 149 -8.19 -7.07 -13.67
N GLU A 150 -7.51 -6.21 -14.41
CA GLU A 150 -6.40 -5.42 -13.87
C GLU A 150 -6.98 -4.19 -13.14
N LEU A 151 -7.08 -4.28 -11.81
CA LEU A 151 -7.65 -3.23 -10.98
C LEU A 151 -6.56 -2.32 -10.43
N TYR A 152 -6.66 -1.04 -10.74
CA TYR A 152 -5.82 0.05 -10.26
C TYR A 152 -6.63 1.01 -9.39
N PRO A 153 -6.01 1.83 -8.53
CA PRO A 153 -6.76 2.79 -7.71
C PRO A 153 -7.61 3.79 -8.50
N ASN A 154 -7.29 4.03 -9.75
CA ASN A 154 -8.04 4.88 -10.68
C ASN A 154 -8.87 4.11 -11.72
N THR A 155 -8.98 2.78 -11.60
CA THR A 155 -9.83 2.00 -12.51
C THR A 155 -11.27 2.43 -12.38
N ASP A 156 -11.90 2.78 -13.50
CA ASP A 156 -13.33 3.07 -13.52
C ASP A 156 -14.13 1.79 -13.27
N LEU A 157 -14.61 1.63 -12.03
CA LEU A 157 -15.39 0.49 -11.62
C LEU A 157 -16.80 0.49 -12.21
N TRP A 158 -17.25 1.63 -12.79
CA TRP A 158 -18.55 1.73 -13.43
C TRP A 158 -18.69 0.81 -14.65
N GLN A 159 -17.60 0.48 -15.32
CA GLN A 159 -17.60 -0.46 -16.45
C GLN A 159 -18.14 -1.85 -16.10
N TYR A 160 -18.15 -2.22 -14.82
CA TYR A 160 -18.64 -3.51 -14.34
C TYR A 160 -20.07 -3.46 -13.80
N VAL A 161 -20.75 -2.31 -13.89
CA VAL A 161 -22.09 -2.10 -13.33
C VAL A 161 -23.18 -2.51 -14.33
N ASP A 162 -24.25 -3.12 -13.81
CA ASP A 162 -25.54 -3.19 -14.51
C ASP A 162 -26.35 -1.93 -14.15
N ASP A 163 -26.36 -0.95 -15.04
CA ASP A 163 -27.02 0.33 -14.86
C ASP A 163 -28.43 0.39 -15.48
N SER A 164 -28.96 -0.74 -15.97
CA SER A 164 -30.22 -0.81 -16.70
C SER A 164 -31.45 -0.40 -15.89
N ASN A 165 -31.44 -0.61 -14.57
CA ASN A 165 -32.60 -0.35 -13.67
C ASN A 165 -32.33 0.70 -12.59
N GLY A 166 -31.20 1.40 -12.66
CA GLY A 166 -30.81 2.37 -11.62
C GLY A 166 -30.27 1.70 -10.33
N PRO A 167 -29.97 2.51 -9.30
CA PRO A 167 -29.46 2.00 -8.04
C PRO A 167 -30.51 1.17 -7.31
N ILE A 168 -30.11 0.01 -6.79
CA ILE A 168 -31.01 -0.90 -6.06
C ILE A 168 -31.32 -0.42 -4.63
N ALA A 169 -30.46 0.41 -4.09
CA ALA A 169 -30.67 1.05 -2.79
C ALA A 169 -29.92 2.38 -2.70
N THR A 170 -30.42 3.25 -1.86
CA THR A 170 -29.80 4.53 -1.51
C THR A 170 -29.85 4.69 0.00
N LYS A 171 -28.75 5.12 0.61
CA LYS A 171 -28.66 5.34 2.05
C LYS A 171 -27.97 6.67 2.35
N VAL A 172 -28.62 7.48 3.20
CA VAL A 172 -27.95 8.57 3.91
C VAL A 172 -27.45 8.02 5.24
N PHE A 173 -26.19 8.26 5.56
CA PHE A 173 -25.55 7.76 6.77
C PHE A 173 -24.61 8.81 7.36
N THR A 174 -24.29 8.64 8.62
CA THR A 174 -23.13 9.22 9.33
C THR A 174 -22.27 8.07 9.80
N ALA A 175 -20.95 8.27 9.96
CA ALA A 175 -20.06 7.24 10.49
C ALA A 175 -20.41 6.87 11.94
N THR A 176 -21.04 7.81 12.69
CA THR A 176 -21.66 7.52 13.99
C THR A 176 -23.13 7.10 13.77
N ASP A 177 -23.52 5.93 14.27
CA ASP A 177 -24.91 5.48 14.22
C ASP A 177 -25.73 6.13 15.34
N TYR A 178 -26.44 7.21 15.00
CA TYR A 178 -27.32 7.93 15.94
C TYR A 178 -28.66 7.23 16.23
N ALA A 179 -28.98 6.13 15.55
CA ALA A 179 -30.13 5.32 15.91
C ALA A 179 -29.90 4.53 17.22
N LEU A 180 -28.64 4.40 17.64
CA LEU A 180 -28.22 3.75 18.88
C LEU A 180 -27.87 4.79 19.95
N SER A 181 -28.14 4.44 21.21
CA SER A 181 -27.66 5.22 22.37
C SER A 181 -26.15 5.09 22.55
N ASP A 182 -25.53 6.01 23.29
CA ASP A 182 -24.10 5.95 23.61
C ASP A 182 -23.71 4.64 24.32
N ALA A 183 -24.59 4.15 25.22
CA ALA A 183 -24.37 2.89 25.91
C ALA A 183 -24.37 1.67 24.95
N GLN A 184 -25.22 1.69 23.94
CA GLN A 184 -25.25 0.63 22.92
C GLN A 184 -24.02 0.70 22.00
N ARG A 185 -23.56 1.90 21.65
CA ARG A 185 -22.33 2.07 20.87
C ARG A 185 -21.07 1.71 21.65
N ALA A 186 -21.09 1.86 22.97
CA ALA A 186 -19.99 1.49 23.85
C ALA A 186 -19.96 0.01 24.24
N ASP A 187 -20.95 -0.79 23.81
CA ASP A 187 -20.96 -2.24 24.04
C ASP A 187 -19.80 -2.90 23.29
N GLY A 188 -19.01 -3.71 23.98
CA GLY A 188 -17.84 -4.40 23.41
C GLY A 188 -18.15 -5.39 22.27
N ASN A 189 -19.42 -5.75 22.07
CA ASN A 189 -19.89 -6.58 20.96
C ASN A 189 -20.40 -5.75 19.78
N TYR A 190 -20.49 -4.43 19.91
CA TYR A 190 -20.89 -3.54 18.84
C TYR A 190 -19.69 -3.14 17.99
N SER A 191 -19.89 -3.17 16.68
CA SER A 191 -18.94 -2.60 15.72
C SER A 191 -19.67 -1.56 14.87
N ASP A 192 -19.07 -0.39 14.71
CA ASP A 192 -19.61 0.67 13.86
C ASP A 192 -19.86 0.13 12.45
N ASN A 193 -21.06 0.35 11.94
CA ASN A 193 -21.43 -0.12 10.61
C ASN A 193 -22.50 0.72 9.93
N ILE A 194 -22.49 0.71 8.61
CA ILE A 194 -23.53 1.31 7.78
C ILE A 194 -24.47 0.19 7.35
N ARG A 195 -25.72 0.26 7.80
CA ARG A 195 -26.78 -0.69 7.45
C ARG A 195 -27.57 -0.19 6.25
N ILE A 196 -27.61 -0.98 5.17
CA ILE A 196 -28.35 -0.69 3.94
C ILE A 196 -29.33 -1.84 3.68
N VAL A 197 -30.63 -1.55 3.75
CA VAL A 197 -31.67 -2.53 3.43
C VAL A 197 -31.83 -2.60 1.91
N LEU A 198 -31.80 -3.81 1.38
CA LEU A 198 -32.03 -4.09 -0.04
C LEU A 198 -33.47 -4.50 -0.30
N PRO A 199 -33.96 -4.36 -1.56
CA PRO A 199 -35.26 -4.93 -1.97
C PRO A 199 -35.32 -6.43 -1.69
N ARG A 200 -36.43 -6.92 -1.14
CA ARG A 200 -36.63 -8.34 -0.78
C ARG A 200 -36.53 -9.27 -1.98
N GLU A 201 -36.87 -8.79 -3.16
CA GLU A 201 -36.78 -9.49 -4.44
C GLU A 201 -35.37 -10.05 -4.71
N ILE A 202 -34.33 -9.34 -4.23
CA ILE A 202 -32.94 -9.80 -4.35
C ILE A 202 -32.73 -11.05 -3.49
N GLY A 203 -33.16 -11.02 -2.22
CA GLY A 203 -33.09 -12.18 -1.33
C GLY A 203 -33.94 -13.35 -1.81
N GLU A 204 -35.12 -13.06 -2.32
CA GLU A 204 -35.98 -14.06 -2.95
C GLU A 204 -35.29 -14.72 -4.16
N SER A 205 -34.72 -13.93 -5.05
CA SER A 205 -33.96 -14.42 -6.20
C SER A 205 -32.80 -15.33 -5.78
N ILE A 206 -32.05 -14.96 -4.74
CA ILE A 206 -30.93 -15.76 -4.20
C ILE A 206 -31.45 -17.12 -3.72
N MET A 207 -32.52 -17.16 -2.91
CA MET A 207 -33.10 -18.39 -2.40
C MET A 207 -33.69 -19.26 -3.52
N GLN A 208 -34.40 -18.67 -4.48
CA GLN A 208 -34.98 -19.40 -5.62
C GLN A 208 -33.86 -20.02 -6.49
N LYS A 209 -32.76 -19.35 -6.73
CA LYS A 209 -31.61 -19.91 -7.47
C LYS A 209 -30.97 -21.08 -6.75
N PHE A 210 -30.92 -21.07 -5.41
CA PHE A 210 -30.50 -22.24 -4.63
C PHE A 210 -31.43 -23.43 -4.83
N TYR A 211 -32.74 -23.23 -4.68
CA TYR A 211 -33.70 -24.35 -4.80
C TYR A 211 -33.90 -24.85 -6.22
N SER A 212 -33.54 -24.02 -7.23
CA SER A 212 -33.53 -24.45 -8.62
C SER A 212 -32.30 -25.30 -8.97
N ASP A 213 -31.12 -24.88 -8.50
CA ASP A 213 -29.85 -25.58 -8.69
C ASP A 213 -28.90 -25.29 -7.54
N PRO A 214 -28.76 -26.17 -6.53
CA PRO A 214 -27.83 -25.98 -5.42
C PRO A 214 -26.35 -25.88 -5.84
N ASN A 215 -25.96 -26.33 -7.04
CA ASN A 215 -24.58 -26.18 -7.54
C ASN A 215 -24.19 -24.74 -7.71
N ASN A 216 -25.13 -23.80 -7.83
CA ASN A 216 -24.86 -22.38 -7.83
C ASN A 216 -24.19 -21.88 -6.53
N PHE A 217 -24.27 -22.66 -5.44
CA PHE A 217 -23.67 -22.36 -4.13
C PHE A 217 -22.54 -23.33 -3.77
N ARG A 218 -22.02 -24.07 -4.76
CA ARG A 218 -20.92 -25.00 -4.57
C ARG A 218 -19.65 -24.28 -4.11
N ASP A 219 -19.36 -23.12 -4.67
CA ASP A 219 -18.20 -22.28 -4.42
C ASP A 219 -18.50 -20.82 -4.76
N SER A 220 -17.62 -19.91 -4.36
CA SER A 220 -17.77 -18.47 -4.63
C SER A 220 -17.75 -18.14 -6.12
N TYR A 221 -16.99 -18.88 -6.92
CA TYR A 221 -16.95 -18.68 -8.37
C TYR A 221 -18.32 -18.94 -9.01
N SER A 222 -18.98 -20.03 -8.65
CA SER A 222 -20.33 -20.36 -9.12
C SER A 222 -21.38 -19.37 -8.62
N PHE A 223 -21.26 -18.96 -7.34
CA PHE A 223 -22.16 -17.99 -6.73
C PHE A 223 -22.08 -16.62 -7.41
N ILE A 224 -20.89 -16.10 -7.66
CA ILE A 224 -20.67 -14.81 -8.30
C ILE A 224 -21.23 -14.80 -9.73
N ARG A 225 -21.02 -15.85 -10.50
CA ARG A 225 -21.45 -15.92 -11.90
C ARG A 225 -22.95 -16.20 -12.08
N ASN A 226 -23.55 -16.97 -11.17
CA ASN A 226 -24.92 -17.46 -11.37
C ASN A 226 -25.93 -16.83 -10.41
N VAL A 227 -25.49 -16.31 -9.26
CA VAL A 227 -26.39 -15.85 -8.20
C VAL A 227 -26.28 -14.35 -7.96
N CYS A 228 -25.12 -13.89 -7.54
CA CYS A 228 -24.90 -12.49 -7.16
C CYS A 228 -23.46 -12.07 -7.50
N PRO A 229 -23.27 -11.24 -8.53
CA PRO A 229 -21.94 -10.79 -8.95
C PRO A 229 -21.30 -9.78 -7.98
N GLY A 230 -22.06 -9.28 -7.01
CA GLY A 230 -21.64 -8.25 -6.06
C GLY A 230 -22.28 -6.90 -6.31
N PHE A 231 -21.76 -5.88 -5.61
CA PHE A 231 -22.29 -4.52 -5.68
C PHE A 231 -21.18 -3.49 -5.77
N LEU A 232 -21.50 -2.38 -6.45
CA LEU A 232 -20.73 -1.13 -6.40
C LEU A 232 -21.40 -0.18 -5.41
N PHE A 233 -20.59 0.46 -4.57
CA PHE A 233 -20.98 1.46 -3.58
C PHE A 233 -20.40 2.80 -3.99
N ARG A 234 -21.27 3.73 -4.39
CA ARG A 234 -20.87 5.03 -4.93
C ARG A 234 -21.31 6.15 -4.00
N THR A 235 -20.38 6.99 -3.59
CA THR A 235 -20.68 8.24 -2.87
C THR A 235 -21.24 9.26 -3.86
N VAL A 236 -22.46 9.72 -3.64
CA VAL A 236 -23.15 10.67 -4.55
C VAL A 236 -23.39 12.05 -3.94
N SER A 237 -23.31 12.16 -2.61
CA SER A 237 -23.49 13.44 -1.92
C SER A 237 -22.82 13.40 -0.55
N GLY A 238 -22.46 14.57 -0.03
CA GLY A 238 -21.72 14.75 1.21
C GLY A 238 -20.21 14.95 0.95
N THR A 239 -19.55 15.66 1.84
CA THR A 239 -18.10 15.91 1.81
C THR A 239 -17.62 16.09 3.24
N GLY A 240 -16.45 15.57 3.57
CA GLY A 240 -15.81 15.73 4.88
C GLY A 240 -15.71 14.45 5.69
N THR A 241 -16.16 13.31 5.13
CA THR A 241 -16.03 12.00 5.77
C THR A 241 -15.57 10.96 4.76
N MET A 242 -14.56 10.17 5.14
CA MET A 242 -14.10 8.97 4.45
C MET A 242 -14.06 7.83 5.46
N VAL A 243 -14.81 6.77 5.21
CA VAL A 243 -14.76 5.55 6.04
C VAL A 243 -13.86 4.51 5.39
N ASN A 244 -13.03 3.89 6.22
CA ASN A 244 -12.26 2.71 5.90
C ASN A 244 -13.03 1.49 6.39
N LEU A 245 -13.33 0.56 5.51
CA LEU A 245 -14.17 -0.60 5.79
C LEU A 245 -13.30 -1.82 6.09
N GLU A 246 -13.63 -2.51 7.17
CA GLU A 246 -13.00 -3.78 7.55
C GLU A 246 -13.57 -4.93 6.73
N VAL A 247 -14.90 -4.97 6.62
CA VAL A 247 -15.62 -6.00 5.87
C VAL A 247 -16.99 -5.51 5.45
N CYS A 248 -17.41 -5.95 4.26
CA CYS A 248 -18.80 -5.82 3.80
C CYS A 248 -19.48 -7.16 3.87
N THR A 249 -20.69 -7.22 4.45
CA THR A 249 -21.50 -8.46 4.49
C THR A 249 -22.87 -8.22 3.89
N MET A 250 -23.38 -9.27 3.23
CA MET A 250 -24.75 -9.38 2.78
C MET A 250 -25.46 -10.40 3.67
N ASN A 251 -26.45 -9.95 4.43
CA ASN A 251 -27.19 -10.76 5.38
C ASN A 251 -28.60 -11.01 4.81
N LEU A 252 -28.91 -12.27 4.57
CA LEU A 252 -30.23 -12.73 4.14
C LEU A 252 -30.94 -13.38 5.33
N ILE A 253 -32.11 -12.89 5.68
CA ILE A 253 -32.89 -13.30 6.84
C ILE A 253 -34.15 -14.00 6.33
N PHE A 254 -34.44 -15.16 6.87
CA PHE A 254 -35.59 -15.98 6.52
C PHE A 254 -36.14 -16.68 7.77
N LYS A 255 -37.32 -17.28 7.66
CA LYS A 255 -37.89 -18.11 8.71
C LYS A 255 -38.00 -19.57 8.27
N TYR A 256 -37.81 -20.46 9.20
CA TYR A 256 -37.93 -21.89 8.95
C TYR A 256 -38.42 -22.67 10.17
N LYS A 257 -38.87 -23.88 9.95
CA LYS A 257 -39.22 -24.85 10.97
C LYS A 257 -38.31 -26.05 10.86
N ASN A 258 -38.11 -26.75 11.94
CA ASN A 258 -37.40 -28.03 11.94
C ASN A 258 -38.06 -29.01 12.94
N ASP A 259 -37.74 -30.27 12.91
CA ASP A 259 -38.32 -31.30 13.77
C ASP A 259 -38.15 -31.05 15.28
N LYS A 260 -37.17 -30.21 15.65
CA LYS A 260 -36.87 -29.83 17.05
C LYS A 260 -37.59 -28.57 17.50
N SER A 261 -38.21 -27.86 16.58
CA SER A 261 -38.83 -26.54 16.88
C SER A 261 -40.28 -26.66 17.39
N ASN A 262 -40.87 -27.87 17.49
CA ASN A 262 -42.24 -28.08 17.90
C ASN A 262 -43.20 -27.10 17.21
N ASP A 263 -43.13 -26.96 15.90
CA ASP A 263 -43.86 -26.01 15.07
C ASP A 263 -43.56 -24.51 15.33
N THR A 264 -42.64 -24.20 16.21
CA THR A 264 -42.20 -22.81 16.39
C THR A 264 -41.37 -22.32 15.20
N GLU A 265 -41.67 -21.14 14.69
CA GLU A 265 -40.89 -20.49 13.63
C GLU A 265 -39.54 -20.05 14.21
N LEU A 266 -38.46 -20.50 13.58
CA LEU A 266 -37.07 -20.08 13.87
C LEU A 266 -36.63 -19.05 12.85
N GLN A 267 -35.80 -18.11 13.25
CA GLN A 267 -35.16 -17.19 12.36
C GLN A 267 -33.83 -17.80 11.85
N GLY A 268 -33.67 -17.86 10.53
CA GLY A 268 -32.44 -18.19 9.85
C GLY A 268 -31.71 -16.91 9.38
N LEU A 269 -30.39 -16.94 9.45
CA LEU A 269 -29.49 -15.93 8.94
C LEU A 269 -28.45 -16.58 8.03
N CYS A 270 -28.48 -16.22 6.75
CA CYS A 270 -27.41 -16.53 5.82
C CYS A 270 -26.54 -15.28 5.65
N ARG A 271 -25.24 -15.41 5.86
CA ARG A 271 -24.29 -14.31 5.73
C ARG A 271 -23.27 -14.64 4.65
N PHE A 272 -23.18 -13.77 3.66
CA PHE A 272 -22.13 -13.75 2.65
C PHE A 272 -21.22 -12.56 2.95
N ALA A 273 -19.91 -12.78 2.96
CA ALA A 273 -18.95 -11.75 3.33
C ALA A 273 -17.99 -11.47 2.17
N ALA A 274 -17.63 -10.20 1.99
CA ALA A 274 -16.53 -9.83 1.13
C ALA A 274 -15.21 -10.10 1.87
N THR A 275 -14.57 -11.22 1.55
CA THR A 275 -13.34 -11.73 2.14
C THR A 275 -12.20 -11.68 1.13
N PRO A 276 -10.93 -11.94 1.52
CA PRO A 276 -9.79 -11.95 0.59
C PRO A 276 -9.92 -12.91 -0.59
N GLU A 277 -10.80 -13.90 -0.50
CA GLU A 277 -11.03 -14.91 -1.55
C GLU A 277 -11.85 -14.37 -2.74
N VAL A 278 -12.45 -13.20 -2.61
CA VAL A 278 -13.26 -12.56 -3.65
C VAL A 278 -12.74 -11.16 -3.96
N ILE A 279 -13.10 -10.65 -5.12
CA ILE A 279 -12.61 -9.34 -5.56
C ILE A 279 -13.25 -8.22 -4.73
N GLN A 280 -12.39 -7.39 -4.19
CA GLN A 280 -12.72 -6.11 -3.59
C GLN A 280 -11.77 -5.06 -4.17
N SER A 281 -12.29 -3.91 -4.55
CA SER A 281 -11.46 -2.83 -5.10
C SER A 281 -12.08 -1.47 -4.82
N THR A 282 -11.23 -0.49 -4.52
CA THR A 282 -11.64 0.90 -4.37
C THR A 282 -11.07 1.72 -5.51
N GLN A 283 -11.94 2.45 -6.19
CA GLN A 283 -11.60 3.52 -7.11
C GLN A 283 -11.48 4.82 -6.34
N PHE A 284 -10.38 5.54 -6.53
CA PHE A 284 -10.19 6.87 -5.99
C PHE A 284 -10.17 7.89 -7.12
N GLU A 285 -10.98 8.93 -6.97
CA GLU A 285 -11.00 10.08 -7.86
C GLU A 285 -10.42 11.28 -7.10
N ASN A 286 -9.28 11.76 -7.56
CA ASN A 286 -8.69 13.02 -7.11
C ASN A 286 -9.13 14.13 -8.07
N SER A 287 -9.71 15.22 -7.54
CA SER A 287 -10.00 16.39 -8.38
C SER A 287 -8.69 17.10 -8.76
N ASP A 288 -8.62 17.57 -10.00
CA ASP A 288 -7.59 18.51 -10.48
C ASP A 288 -6.12 18.17 -10.12
N VAL A 289 -5.73 16.90 -10.26
CA VAL A 289 -4.35 16.43 -9.98
C VAL A 289 -3.31 17.25 -10.76
N ASP A 290 -3.66 17.70 -11.97
CA ASP A 290 -2.77 18.49 -12.82
C ASP A 290 -2.37 19.83 -12.21
N GLN A 291 -3.14 20.38 -11.26
CA GLN A 291 -2.79 21.61 -10.55
C GLN A 291 -1.75 21.38 -9.45
N LEU A 292 -1.51 20.15 -9.06
CA LEU A 292 -0.58 19.78 -7.99
C LEU A 292 0.83 19.47 -8.51
N ILE A 293 0.98 19.29 -9.81
CA ILE A 293 2.26 18.94 -10.46
C ILE A 293 2.93 20.18 -11.07
N GLY A 294 4.24 20.10 -11.26
CA GLY A 294 5.01 21.13 -11.95
C GLY A 294 5.35 22.37 -11.12
N ASN A 295 5.18 22.33 -9.79
CA ASN A 295 5.63 23.40 -8.92
C ASN A 295 7.16 23.50 -8.91
N GLU A 296 7.72 24.71 -8.93
CA GLU A 296 9.17 24.91 -9.01
C GLU A 296 9.92 24.65 -7.70
N GLU A 297 9.23 24.71 -6.54
CA GLU A 297 9.85 24.62 -5.22
C GLU A 297 9.74 23.20 -4.64
N TYR A 298 8.69 22.44 -5.02
CA TYR A 298 8.43 21.13 -4.43
C TYR A 298 7.88 20.12 -5.44
N THR A 299 8.04 18.84 -5.10
CA THR A 299 7.30 17.73 -5.67
C THR A 299 6.31 17.19 -4.65
N MET A 300 5.21 16.59 -5.12
CA MET A 300 4.17 16.05 -4.24
C MET A 300 4.34 14.55 -4.02
N LEU A 301 4.01 14.12 -2.79
CA LEU A 301 3.64 12.74 -2.48
C LEU A 301 2.18 12.74 -2.02
N LYS A 302 1.29 12.14 -2.79
CA LYS A 302 -0.13 12.10 -2.50
C LYS A 302 -0.68 10.68 -2.69
N THR A 303 -1.41 10.20 -1.70
CA THR A 303 -2.11 8.91 -1.70
C THR A 303 -3.55 9.08 -1.24
N PRO A 304 -4.46 8.15 -1.58
CA PRO A 304 -4.33 7.06 -2.55
C PRO A 304 -4.45 7.57 -3.99
N ALA A 305 -3.98 6.77 -4.96
CA ALA A 305 -4.06 7.05 -6.40
C ALA A 305 -3.66 8.50 -6.73
N GLY A 306 -2.42 8.83 -6.52
CA GLY A 306 -2.04 10.22 -6.58
C GLY A 306 -0.70 10.45 -7.26
N ILE A 307 0.16 11.17 -6.57
CA ILE A 307 1.41 11.68 -7.11
C ILE A 307 2.57 11.08 -6.33
N CYS A 308 3.56 10.64 -7.06
CA CYS A 308 4.87 10.21 -6.56
C CYS A 308 5.94 11.21 -7.02
N THR A 309 7.11 11.14 -6.44
CA THR A 309 8.27 11.92 -6.90
C THR A 309 9.19 11.04 -7.74
N GLU A 310 9.54 11.51 -8.91
CA GLU A 310 10.58 10.94 -9.77
C GLU A 310 11.91 11.62 -9.51
N LEU A 311 12.98 10.84 -9.41
CA LEU A 311 14.35 11.36 -9.30
C LEU A 311 15.17 10.89 -10.51
N ILE A 312 16.04 11.79 -10.99
CA ILE A 312 17.03 11.47 -12.01
C ILE A 312 18.39 11.35 -11.32
N LEU A 313 18.92 10.13 -11.28
CA LEU A 313 20.21 9.86 -10.67
C LEU A 313 21.33 10.28 -11.62
N PRO A 314 22.30 11.09 -11.18
CA PRO A 314 23.37 11.63 -12.03
C PRO A 314 24.51 10.61 -12.21
N ILE A 315 24.19 9.43 -12.75
CA ILE A 315 25.13 8.30 -12.85
C ILE A 315 26.40 8.70 -13.62
N ASN A 316 26.26 9.44 -14.73
CA ASN A 316 27.38 9.89 -15.53
C ASN A 316 28.31 10.81 -14.74
N ASP A 317 27.75 11.75 -13.96
CA ASP A 317 28.55 12.68 -13.15
C ASP A 317 29.25 11.97 -12.00
N ILE A 318 28.61 10.93 -11.41
CA ILE A 318 29.21 10.12 -10.35
C ILE A 318 30.46 9.40 -10.82
N TYR A 319 30.46 8.86 -12.05
CA TYR A 319 31.62 8.13 -12.58
C TYR A 319 32.65 9.01 -13.29
N LYS A 320 32.31 10.28 -13.59
CA LYS A 320 33.22 11.18 -14.27
C LYS A 320 34.47 11.50 -13.43
N GLY A 321 35.65 11.03 -13.85
CA GLY A 321 36.91 11.15 -13.12
C GLY A 321 37.09 10.12 -12.00
N HIS A 322 36.10 9.22 -11.84
CA HIS A 322 36.08 8.12 -10.85
C HIS A 322 35.89 6.76 -11.52
N GLU A 323 36.28 6.63 -12.79
CA GLU A 323 36.05 5.43 -13.60
C GLU A 323 36.76 4.18 -13.03
N LYS A 324 37.82 4.39 -12.22
CA LYS A 324 38.58 3.33 -11.56
C LYS A 324 38.30 3.23 -10.05
N ASP A 325 37.39 4.02 -9.53
CA ASP A 325 37.07 4.05 -8.10
C ASP A 325 35.84 3.16 -7.81
N SER A 326 35.84 2.56 -6.62
CA SER A 326 34.66 1.87 -6.12
C SER A 326 33.81 2.83 -5.30
N ILE A 327 32.48 2.80 -5.51
CA ILE A 327 31.54 3.60 -4.72
C ILE A 327 31.28 2.87 -3.41
N SER A 328 31.82 3.37 -2.30
CA SER A 328 31.63 2.80 -0.96
C SER A 328 30.28 3.17 -0.37
N ARG A 329 29.83 4.39 -0.61
CA ARG A 329 28.53 4.88 -0.11
C ARG A 329 27.99 5.97 -1.04
N ALA A 330 26.67 5.96 -1.23
CA ALA A 330 25.94 7.05 -1.86
C ALA A 330 24.71 7.34 -1.02
N SER A 331 24.68 8.47 -0.32
CA SER A 331 23.62 8.86 0.60
C SER A 331 22.78 9.98 0.03
N LEU A 332 21.46 9.81 0.09
CA LEU A 332 20.47 10.76 -0.40
C LEU A 332 19.47 11.11 0.69
N THR A 333 19.34 12.39 1.02
CA THR A 333 18.33 12.89 1.96
C THR A 333 17.34 13.80 1.23
N LEU A 334 16.06 13.51 1.44
CA LEU A 334 14.92 14.21 0.85
C LEU A 334 14.21 14.97 1.96
N THR A 335 14.31 16.28 1.94
CA THR A 335 13.73 17.14 2.96
C THR A 335 12.26 17.41 2.64
N ARG A 336 11.42 17.28 3.63
CA ARG A 336 10.01 17.63 3.55
C ARG A 336 9.82 19.12 3.84
N ILE A 337 8.94 19.76 3.09
CA ILE A 337 8.48 21.11 3.39
C ILE A 337 7.32 21.01 4.39
N ASN A 338 7.41 21.77 5.48
CA ASN A 338 6.30 21.93 6.41
C ASN A 338 5.23 22.82 5.78
N ASN A 339 4.06 22.23 5.54
CA ASN A 339 2.99 22.92 4.83
C ASN A 339 1.99 23.60 5.76
N ARG A 340 2.11 23.42 7.08
CA ARG A 340 1.08 23.88 8.00
C ARG A 340 1.23 25.36 8.25
N ASP A 341 0.31 26.13 7.69
CA ASP A 341 -0.15 27.34 8.34
C ASP A 341 -0.74 26.92 9.68
N THR A 342 -0.33 27.60 10.74
CA THR A 342 -0.76 27.35 12.14
C THR A 342 -2.28 27.52 12.36
N GLU A 343 -3.02 27.96 11.35
CA GLU A 343 -4.47 28.19 11.37
C GLU A 343 -5.31 26.99 10.87
N LEU A 344 -4.69 25.99 10.20
CA LEU A 344 -5.43 24.81 9.78
C LEU A 344 -5.74 23.88 10.94
N ASP A 345 -6.98 23.41 11.02
CA ASP A 345 -7.38 22.39 11.99
C ASP A 345 -6.62 21.08 11.73
N VAL A 346 -5.69 20.77 12.61
CA VAL A 346 -4.79 19.62 12.51
C VAL A 346 -5.53 18.28 12.48
N SER A 347 -6.77 18.24 13.02
CA SER A 347 -7.57 17.02 13.10
C SER A 347 -8.02 16.49 11.74
N TYR A 348 -8.03 17.34 10.71
CA TYR A 348 -8.43 16.97 9.35
C TYR A 348 -7.29 17.02 8.33
N ALA A 349 -6.04 17.24 8.74
CA ALA A 349 -4.89 17.20 7.86
C ALA A 349 -4.60 15.77 7.39
N PHE A 350 -4.23 15.61 6.14
CA PHE A 350 -3.76 14.32 5.63
C PHE A 350 -2.44 13.93 6.28
N GLY A 351 -2.20 12.63 6.40
CA GLY A 351 -0.99 12.10 7.00
C GLY A 351 0.27 12.36 6.15
N ILE A 352 1.40 12.02 6.74
CA ILE A 352 2.69 11.94 6.05
C ILE A 352 2.96 10.46 5.77
N PRO A 353 3.37 10.05 4.56
CA PRO A 353 3.75 8.67 4.29
C PRO A 353 4.81 8.19 5.27
N LYS A 354 4.54 7.09 5.97
CA LYS A 354 5.50 6.55 6.96
C LYS A 354 6.74 5.95 6.32
N ASN A 355 6.55 5.33 5.15
CA ASN A 355 7.63 4.70 4.42
C ASN A 355 7.60 5.12 2.95
N LEU A 356 8.78 5.29 2.37
CA LEU A 356 8.97 5.43 0.93
C LEU A 356 9.74 4.24 0.38
N LEU A 357 9.29 3.74 -0.75
CA LEU A 357 10.03 2.85 -1.64
C LEU A 357 10.73 3.70 -2.70
N LEU A 358 12.03 3.56 -2.83
CA LEU A 358 12.79 3.98 -4.00
C LEU A 358 12.95 2.77 -4.91
N VAL A 359 12.44 2.85 -6.13
CA VAL A 359 12.48 1.77 -7.12
C VAL A 359 12.76 2.35 -8.50
N ARG A 360 13.47 1.60 -9.35
CA ARG A 360 13.71 2.04 -10.72
C ARG A 360 12.38 2.17 -11.47
N LYS A 361 12.23 3.27 -12.22
CA LYS A 361 10.99 3.58 -12.94
C LYS A 361 10.55 2.44 -13.85
N LYS A 362 11.49 1.82 -14.58
CA LYS A 362 11.19 0.68 -15.47
C LYS A 362 10.78 -0.61 -14.73
N ASP A 363 11.16 -0.78 -13.46
CA ASP A 363 10.84 -1.96 -12.65
C ASP A 363 9.58 -1.76 -11.78
N PHE A 364 9.09 -0.53 -11.66
CA PHE A 364 8.02 -0.11 -10.77
C PHE A 364 6.75 -0.96 -10.89
N LYS A 365 6.21 -1.13 -12.11
CA LYS A 365 4.99 -1.91 -12.35
C LYS A 365 5.18 -3.37 -11.95
N ASN A 366 6.32 -3.95 -12.32
CA ASN A 366 6.64 -5.36 -12.03
C ASN A 366 6.91 -5.61 -10.55
N PHE A 367 7.45 -4.62 -9.83
CA PHE A 367 7.68 -4.71 -8.39
C PHE A 367 6.39 -5.04 -7.64
N PHE A 368 5.32 -4.29 -7.87
CA PHE A 368 4.04 -4.51 -7.23
C PHE A 368 3.27 -5.70 -7.82
N LYS A 369 3.28 -5.88 -9.14
CA LYS A 369 2.61 -7.02 -9.80
C LYS A 369 3.11 -8.38 -9.30
N ASN A 370 4.40 -8.46 -8.97
CA ASN A 370 5.04 -9.69 -8.49
C ASN A 370 5.18 -9.73 -6.96
N ASN A 371 4.54 -8.83 -6.20
CA ASN A 371 4.61 -8.74 -4.74
C ASN A 371 6.07 -8.78 -4.22
N GLN A 372 6.96 -8.03 -4.86
CA GLN A 372 8.37 -8.00 -4.49
C GLN A 372 8.58 -7.24 -3.17
N VAL A 373 9.64 -7.60 -2.46
CA VAL A 373 10.21 -6.83 -1.34
C VAL A 373 11.46 -6.11 -1.80
N SER A 374 11.91 -5.10 -1.04
CA SER A 374 13.13 -4.37 -1.41
C SER A 374 14.35 -5.28 -1.36
N ASP A 375 15.20 -5.22 -2.41
CA ASP A 375 16.35 -6.09 -2.60
C ASP A 375 17.68 -5.40 -2.24
N SER A 376 17.64 -4.13 -1.85
CA SER A 376 18.82 -3.29 -1.58
C SER A 376 19.83 -3.25 -2.75
N GLN A 377 19.33 -3.43 -3.97
CA GLN A 377 20.07 -3.32 -5.21
C GLN A 377 19.35 -2.46 -6.25
N LYS A 378 18.08 -2.77 -6.55
CA LYS A 378 17.23 -2.05 -7.50
C LYS A 378 16.09 -1.31 -6.80
N SER A 379 15.86 -1.66 -5.54
CA SER A 379 14.78 -1.11 -4.71
C SER A 379 15.23 -0.99 -3.26
N TYR A 380 14.81 0.09 -2.61
CA TYR A 380 15.14 0.44 -1.24
C TYR A 380 13.92 0.98 -0.52
N THR A 381 13.80 0.72 0.76
CA THR A 381 12.79 1.37 1.61
C THR A 381 13.45 2.23 2.66
N THR A 382 12.79 3.33 3.00
CA THR A 382 13.19 4.21 4.11
C THR A 382 11.98 4.66 4.90
N GLN A 383 12.18 5.00 6.16
CA GLN A 383 11.13 5.55 7.02
C GLN A 383 11.27 7.07 7.15
N PHE A 384 10.15 7.74 7.38
CA PHE A 384 10.11 9.14 7.70
C PHE A 384 10.79 9.41 9.05
N ASN A 385 11.74 10.33 9.06
CA ASN A 385 12.40 10.78 10.26
C ASN A 385 11.74 12.08 10.75
N GLU A 386 10.92 11.95 11.80
CA GLU A 386 10.17 13.09 12.36
C GLU A 386 11.10 14.17 12.96
N THR A 387 12.25 13.76 13.52
CA THR A 387 13.19 14.70 14.15
C THR A 387 13.83 15.62 13.12
N TYR A 388 14.20 15.07 11.95
CA TYR A 388 14.88 15.82 10.90
C TYR A 388 13.94 16.22 9.75
N ASN A 389 12.67 15.86 9.84
CA ASN A 389 11.65 16.13 8.83
C ASN A 389 12.07 15.71 7.41
N CYS A 390 12.59 14.51 7.27
CA CYS A 390 13.16 14.01 6.02
C CYS A 390 13.04 12.49 5.85
N TYR A 391 13.32 12.03 4.63
CA TYR A 391 13.58 10.64 4.31
C TYR A 391 15.03 10.50 3.88
N THR A 392 15.75 9.50 4.39
CA THR A 392 17.16 9.27 4.05
C THR A 392 17.36 7.86 3.53
N PHE A 393 17.97 7.74 2.37
CA PHE A 393 18.51 6.51 1.83
C PHE A 393 20.02 6.50 2.10
N ASP A 394 20.46 5.69 3.05
CA ASP A 394 21.82 5.75 3.57
C ASP A 394 22.89 5.29 2.57
N ASN A 395 22.55 4.33 1.72
CA ASN A 395 23.51 3.83 0.75
C ASN A 395 22.85 3.28 -0.52
N LEU A 396 22.94 4.01 -1.61
CA LEU A 396 22.47 3.66 -2.95
C LEU A 396 23.61 3.18 -3.88
N SER A 397 24.81 2.87 -3.37
CA SER A 397 25.95 2.53 -4.19
C SER A 397 25.69 1.33 -5.11
N ARG A 398 24.96 0.31 -4.62
CA ARG A 398 24.63 -0.87 -5.43
C ARG A 398 23.69 -0.54 -6.59
N LEU A 399 22.73 0.37 -6.38
CA LEU A 399 21.83 0.83 -7.44
C LEU A 399 22.59 1.60 -8.52
N ILE A 400 23.47 2.52 -8.10
CA ILE A 400 24.31 3.30 -9.00
C ILE A 400 25.19 2.38 -9.84
N SER A 401 25.88 1.44 -9.20
CA SER A 401 26.72 0.45 -9.89
C SER A 401 25.90 -0.45 -10.83
N TYR A 402 24.69 -0.85 -10.42
CA TYR A 402 23.81 -1.64 -11.26
C TYR A 402 23.40 -0.88 -12.53
N CYS A 403 22.98 0.38 -12.41
CA CYS A 403 22.62 1.22 -13.57
C CYS A 403 23.82 1.45 -14.50
N GLN A 404 25.01 1.66 -13.96
CA GLN A 404 26.24 1.83 -14.75
C GLN A 404 26.60 0.55 -15.52
N HIS A 405 26.57 -0.61 -14.86
CA HIS A 405 26.84 -1.88 -15.52
C HIS A 405 25.83 -2.19 -16.64
N GLU A 406 24.56 -1.92 -16.40
CA GLU A 406 23.50 -2.09 -17.41
C GLU A 406 23.75 -1.19 -18.62
N LYS A 407 24.12 0.08 -18.38
CA LYS A 407 24.47 1.02 -19.45
C LYS A 407 25.68 0.51 -20.25
N GLN A 408 26.76 0.11 -19.55
CA GLN A 408 27.98 -0.40 -20.21
C GLN A 408 27.70 -1.63 -21.05
N ALA A 409 26.99 -2.62 -20.50
CA ALA A 409 26.62 -3.82 -21.24
C ALA A 409 25.72 -3.51 -22.46
N GLY A 410 24.82 -2.54 -22.32
CA GLY A 410 23.99 -2.10 -23.43
C GLY A 410 24.75 -1.40 -24.54
N ILE A 411 25.76 -0.57 -24.19
CA ILE A 411 26.64 0.09 -25.16
C ILE A 411 27.52 -0.96 -25.86
N GLU A 412 28.10 -1.91 -25.14
CA GLU A 412 28.89 -3.00 -25.71
C GLU A 412 28.07 -3.84 -26.71
N ALA A 413 26.81 -4.10 -26.41
CA ALA A 413 25.90 -4.84 -27.28
C ALA A 413 25.59 -4.14 -28.62
N LEU A 414 25.72 -2.80 -28.68
CA LEU A 414 25.55 -2.05 -29.91
C LEU A 414 26.74 -2.21 -30.86
N GLY A 415 27.89 -2.65 -30.33
CA GLY A 415 29.12 -2.76 -31.11
C GLY A 415 29.79 -1.39 -31.40
N PRO A 416 30.80 -1.37 -32.28
CA PRO A 416 31.56 -0.17 -32.56
C PRO A 416 30.83 0.78 -33.51
N ILE A 417 29.87 1.56 -32.97
CA ILE A 417 29.17 2.63 -33.68
C ILE A 417 29.56 3.99 -33.12
N GLU A 418 29.49 5.02 -33.93
CA GLU A 418 29.73 6.40 -33.50
C GLU A 418 28.66 6.80 -32.49
N ASP A 419 29.07 7.50 -31.41
CA ASP A 419 28.20 7.97 -30.32
C ASP A 419 27.33 6.86 -29.69
N ALA A 420 27.83 5.61 -29.56
CA ALA A 420 27.11 4.46 -29.01
C ALA A 420 26.42 4.77 -27.67
N GLU A 421 27.06 5.57 -26.81
CA GLU A 421 26.49 5.99 -25.54
C GLU A 421 25.22 6.83 -25.73
N LYS A 422 25.25 7.86 -26.57
CA LYS A 422 24.08 8.68 -26.87
C LYS A 422 22.94 7.90 -27.52
N VAL A 423 23.30 6.97 -28.42
CA VAL A 423 22.33 6.09 -29.08
C VAL A 423 21.64 5.19 -28.05
N TRP A 424 22.40 4.61 -27.13
CA TRP A 424 21.86 3.76 -26.09
C TRP A 424 20.96 4.56 -25.11
N GLU A 425 21.42 5.72 -24.63
CA GLU A 425 20.65 6.58 -23.72
C GLU A 425 19.32 7.06 -24.37
N ALA A 426 19.36 7.42 -25.65
CA ALA A 426 18.15 7.78 -26.37
C ALA A 426 17.14 6.64 -26.51
N ALA A 427 17.63 5.38 -26.62
CA ALA A 427 16.80 4.20 -26.65
C ALA A 427 16.30 3.76 -25.25
N ASN A 428 16.94 4.24 -24.17
CA ASN A 428 16.65 3.88 -22.78
C ASN A 428 16.45 5.14 -21.92
N PRO A 429 15.50 6.02 -22.18
CA PRO A 429 15.39 7.33 -21.53
C PRO A 429 15.24 7.27 -20.01
N ASP A 430 14.69 6.19 -19.48
CA ASP A 430 14.43 6.02 -18.04
C ASP A 430 15.51 5.17 -17.32
N TRP A 431 16.71 4.98 -17.93
CA TRP A 431 17.73 4.06 -17.43
C TRP A 431 18.27 4.43 -16.03
N ASN A 432 18.31 5.72 -15.71
CA ASN A 432 18.76 6.28 -14.44
C ASN A 432 17.62 6.94 -13.64
N HIS A 433 16.37 6.72 -14.02
CA HIS A 433 15.20 7.26 -13.35
C HIS A 433 14.70 6.31 -12.26
N VAL A 434 14.39 6.88 -11.10
CA VAL A 434 13.80 6.15 -9.96
C VAL A 434 12.57 6.89 -9.44
N LEU A 435 11.63 6.12 -8.88
CA LEU A 435 10.41 6.65 -8.28
C LEU A 435 10.46 6.50 -6.76
N LEU A 436 10.00 7.52 -6.08
CA LEU A 436 9.73 7.53 -4.65
C LEU A 436 8.23 7.30 -4.44
N VAL A 437 7.87 6.14 -3.95
CA VAL A 437 6.48 5.69 -3.83
C VAL A 437 6.13 5.52 -2.37
N PRO A 438 5.06 6.15 -1.86
CA PRO A 438 4.52 5.84 -0.54
C PRO A 438 4.09 4.38 -0.43
N VAL A 439 4.58 3.68 0.60
CA VAL A 439 4.32 2.25 0.80
C VAL A 439 4.02 1.90 2.25
N THR A 440 3.27 0.82 2.44
CA THR A 440 3.19 0.10 3.70
C THR A 440 4.18 -1.06 3.67
N VAL A 441 4.96 -1.19 4.74
CA VAL A 441 5.98 -2.24 4.87
C VAL A 441 5.59 -3.13 6.05
N ALA A 442 5.42 -4.42 5.79
CA ALA A 442 5.29 -5.42 6.85
C ALA A 442 6.62 -6.16 7.02
N SER A 443 7.00 -6.41 8.27
CA SER A 443 8.21 -7.13 8.61
C SER A 443 7.89 -8.21 9.64
N ALA A 444 8.60 -9.33 9.56
CA ALA A 444 8.57 -10.40 10.55
C ALA A 444 9.94 -10.49 11.25
N THR A 445 9.91 -10.69 12.56
CA THR A 445 11.13 -10.92 13.33
C THR A 445 11.18 -12.38 13.76
N ASP A 446 12.28 -13.06 13.43
CA ASP A 446 12.49 -14.45 13.78
C ASP A 446 12.88 -14.63 15.26
N SER A 447 13.02 -15.87 15.70
CA SER A 447 13.39 -16.19 17.09
C SER A 447 14.84 -15.77 17.47
N TYR A 448 15.65 -15.39 16.49
CA TYR A 448 17.02 -14.89 16.67
C TYR A 448 17.10 -13.36 16.67
N GLY A 449 15.95 -12.68 16.55
CA GLY A 449 15.88 -11.22 16.53
C GLY A 449 16.16 -10.59 15.14
N THR A 450 16.28 -11.40 14.07
CA THR A 450 16.48 -10.88 12.71
C THR A 450 15.14 -10.43 12.13
N THR A 451 15.06 -9.16 11.75
CA THR A 451 13.86 -8.59 11.13
C THR A 451 14.00 -8.61 9.62
N THR A 452 13.05 -9.23 8.93
CA THR A 452 13.00 -9.34 7.46
C THR A 452 11.70 -8.73 6.94
N GLN A 453 11.77 -7.98 5.85
CA GLN A 453 10.58 -7.51 5.15
C GLN A 453 9.84 -8.70 4.52
N VAL A 454 8.54 -8.79 4.77
CA VAL A 454 7.67 -9.84 4.22
C VAL A 454 6.71 -9.32 3.15
N SER A 455 6.38 -8.04 3.17
CA SER A 455 5.63 -7.40 2.09
C SER A 455 5.90 -5.90 2.00
N VAL A 456 5.80 -5.38 0.78
CA VAL A 456 5.84 -3.95 0.46
C VAL A 456 4.67 -3.67 -0.47
N ASN A 457 3.66 -2.97 0.04
CA ASN A 457 2.44 -2.66 -0.69
C ASN A 457 2.29 -1.15 -0.86
N GLN A 458 1.60 -0.72 -1.90
CA GLN A 458 1.26 0.69 -2.06
C GLN A 458 0.49 1.19 -0.82
N ASP A 459 0.83 2.38 -0.34
CA ASP A 459 0.07 3.04 0.73
C ASP A 459 -1.23 3.60 0.16
N LEU A 460 -2.36 3.10 0.67
CA LEU A 460 -3.70 3.56 0.30
C LEU A 460 -4.30 4.48 1.38
N SER A 461 -3.54 4.85 2.40
CA SER A 461 -3.97 5.82 3.40
C SER A 461 -4.04 7.24 2.82
N LEU A 462 -4.79 8.13 3.48
CA LEU A 462 -4.89 9.53 3.06
C LEU A 462 -3.64 10.28 3.50
N CYS A 463 -2.68 10.42 2.59
CA CYS A 463 -1.46 11.17 2.78
C CYS A 463 -1.30 12.27 1.74
N SER A 464 -0.75 13.41 2.16
CA SER A 464 -0.39 14.53 1.30
C SER A 464 0.81 15.23 1.90
N THR A 465 1.93 15.31 1.14
CA THR A 465 3.14 16.00 1.62
C THR A 465 3.97 16.48 0.46
N LYS A 466 4.81 17.48 0.71
CA LYS A 466 5.70 18.13 -0.26
C LYS A 466 7.16 17.82 0.08
N LEU A 467 7.93 17.44 -0.92
CA LEU A 467 9.37 17.29 -0.84
C LEU A 467 10.05 18.47 -1.56
N VAL A 468 11.16 18.96 -1.03
CA VAL A 468 11.96 19.97 -1.72
C VAL A 468 12.33 19.47 -3.12
N ARG A 469 12.04 20.28 -4.14
CA ARG A 469 12.33 19.93 -5.52
C ARG A 469 13.80 20.12 -5.85
N GLY A 470 14.39 19.14 -6.51
CA GLY A 470 15.70 19.26 -7.15
C GLY A 470 15.56 19.83 -8.54
N THR A 471 16.10 21.05 -8.75
CA THR A 471 16.15 21.72 -10.05
C THR A 471 17.60 21.93 -10.48
N GLU A 472 17.85 22.36 -11.70
CA GLU A 472 19.20 22.70 -12.15
C GLU A 472 19.84 23.83 -11.33
N THR A 473 19.02 24.77 -10.85
CA THR A 473 19.49 25.93 -10.06
C THR A 473 19.54 25.62 -8.56
N SER A 474 18.76 24.66 -8.08
CA SER A 474 18.69 24.23 -6.68
C SER A 474 18.56 22.71 -6.59
N PRO A 475 19.62 21.96 -6.94
CA PRO A 475 19.56 20.51 -6.95
C PRO A 475 19.58 19.91 -5.54
N ILE A 476 18.97 18.72 -5.40
CA ILE A 476 19.15 17.88 -4.22
C ILE A 476 20.58 17.34 -4.25
N LYS A 477 21.29 17.41 -3.12
CA LYS A 477 22.68 16.93 -3.05
C LYS A 477 22.71 15.49 -2.58
N MET A 478 23.31 14.62 -3.40
CA MET A 478 23.68 13.26 -3.02
C MET A 478 25.16 13.23 -2.65
N GLN A 479 25.49 12.75 -1.47
CA GLN A 479 26.89 12.55 -1.06
C GLN A 479 27.37 11.18 -1.55
N VAL A 480 28.48 11.17 -2.28
CA VAL A 480 29.13 9.92 -2.76
C VAL A 480 30.51 9.81 -2.14
N ILE A 481 30.81 8.63 -1.58
CA ILE A 481 32.12 8.30 -1.03
C ILE A 481 32.74 7.25 -1.92
N TYR A 482 33.94 7.54 -2.41
CA TYR A 482 34.72 6.68 -3.27
C TYR A 482 35.87 6.04 -2.50
N SER A 483 36.28 4.85 -2.92
CA SER A 483 37.48 4.16 -2.46
C SER A 483 38.31 3.72 -3.65
N ARG A 484 39.59 4.06 -3.61
CA ARG A 484 40.58 3.63 -4.60
C ARG A 484 41.63 2.72 -3.92
N PHE A 485 41.88 1.56 -4.48
CA PHE A 485 42.92 0.63 -4.03
C PHE A 485 44.23 0.94 -4.71
N ALA A 486 45.32 0.97 -3.96
CA ALA A 486 46.66 1.36 -4.45
C ALA A 486 47.27 0.44 -5.55
N GLY A 487 46.59 -0.63 -5.93
CA GLY A 487 46.99 -1.52 -7.01
C GLY A 487 46.33 -1.32 -8.37
N GLN A 488 45.40 -0.36 -8.48
CA GLN A 488 44.64 -0.07 -9.72
C GLN A 488 45.16 1.23 -10.38
N GLN A 489 46.42 1.21 -10.85
CA GLN A 489 46.95 2.27 -11.73
C GLN A 489 46.58 2.04 -13.20
#